data_cf040ae13db203d4616604792c13b578
#
_entry.id   cf040ae13db203d4616604792c13b578
#
_cell.length_a   1.000
_cell.length_b   1.000
_cell.length_c   1.000
_cell.angle_alpha   90.00
_cell.angle_beta   90.00
_cell.angle_gamma   90.00
#
_symmetry.space_group_name_H-M   'P 1'
#
loop_
_entity.id
_entity.type
_entity.pdbx_description
1 polymer ?
#
loop_
_entity_poly.entity_id
_entity_poly.type
_entity_poly.pdbx_seq_one_letter_code
_entity_poly.pdbx_strand_id
1 'polypeptide(L)'
;MAEQPSLVLIEWLDSGQPIPGWQWLESLEHRRANRCVSVGFLVQDDEHAKVIAPNLGASGGDDAWDQASGLITIPTPAITKLERLTSSWASKAYDRDAA
;
A
#
# COMPACT_ATOMS: atom_id res chain seq x y z
N MET A 1 23.49 -2.08 4.23
CA MET A 1 22.55 -1.02 4.54
C MET A 1 21.29 -1.21 3.71
N ALA A 2 20.15 -1.14 4.35
CA ALA A 2 18.90 -1.32 3.66
C ALA A 2 18.62 -0.16 2.70
N GLU A 3 18.09 -0.47 1.54
CA GLU A 3 17.66 0.55 0.60
C GLU A 3 16.44 1.29 1.16
N GLN A 4 16.29 2.54 0.73
CA GLN A 4 15.09 3.31 1.02
C GLN A 4 13.89 2.65 0.34
N PRO A 5 12.80 2.38 1.04
CA PRO A 5 11.60 1.86 0.39
C PRO A 5 11.04 2.87 -0.61
N SER A 6 10.56 2.36 -1.73
CA SER A 6 9.92 3.21 -2.73
C SER A 6 8.55 3.64 -2.24
N LEU A 7 8.19 4.88 -2.55
CA LEU A 7 6.84 5.37 -2.36
C LEU A 7 6.03 4.99 -3.59
N VAL A 8 4.93 4.26 -3.38
CA VAL A 8 4.15 3.73 -4.49
C VAL A 8 2.66 4.04 -4.34
N LEU A 9 1.98 4.07 -5.47
CA LEU A 9 0.53 4.07 -5.55
C LEU A 9 0.11 2.73 -6.13
N ILE A 10 -0.81 2.04 -5.47
CA ILE A 10 -1.31 0.74 -5.91
C ILE A 10 -2.81 0.82 -6.11
N GLU A 11 -3.27 0.50 -7.32
CA GLU A 11 -4.69 0.26 -7.58
C GLU A 11 -4.93 -1.23 -7.51
N TRP A 12 -5.95 -1.64 -6.78
CA TRP A 12 -6.21 -3.05 -6.54
C TRP A 12 -7.69 -3.30 -6.34
N LEU A 13 -8.05 -4.58 -6.38
CA LEU A 13 -9.44 -5.02 -6.27
C LEU A 13 -9.64 -5.75 -4.95
N ASP A 14 -10.59 -5.27 -4.17
CA ASP A 14 -10.92 -5.86 -2.89
C ASP A 14 -12.26 -6.59 -2.97
N SER A 15 -12.45 -7.55 -2.09
CA SER A 15 -13.73 -8.26 -1.98
C SER A 15 -14.80 -7.32 -1.42
N GLY A 16 -16.04 -7.56 -1.83
CA GLY A 16 -17.16 -6.84 -1.24
C GLY A 16 -17.55 -7.44 0.09
N GLN A 17 -18.44 -6.73 0.80
CA GLN A 17 -19.00 -7.26 2.03
C GLN A 17 -19.96 -8.41 1.71
N PRO A 18 -19.99 -9.46 2.54
CA PRO A 18 -20.99 -10.51 2.38
C PRO A 18 -22.40 -9.95 2.50
N ILE A 19 -23.29 -10.42 1.64
CA ILE A 19 -24.71 -10.07 1.72
C ILE A 19 -25.38 -11.08 2.67
N PRO A 20 -26.00 -10.64 3.75
CA PRO A 20 -26.67 -11.59 4.66
C PRO A 20 -27.94 -12.17 4.03
N GLY A 21 -28.25 -13.39 4.43
CA GLY A 21 -29.47 -14.06 3.97
C GLY A 21 -29.24 -14.86 2.69
N TRP A 22 -30.28 -15.58 2.32
CA TRP A 22 -30.28 -16.44 1.13
C TRP A 22 -30.67 -15.64 -0.10
N GLN A 23 -29.95 -15.88 -1.19
CA GLN A 23 -30.19 -15.20 -2.46
C GLN A 23 -30.54 -16.23 -3.53
N TRP A 24 -31.56 -15.95 -4.35
CA TRP A 24 -31.88 -16.80 -5.48
C TRP A 24 -30.83 -16.63 -6.56
N LEU A 25 -30.22 -17.72 -6.99
CA LEU A 25 -29.16 -17.62 -8.01
C LEU A 25 -29.64 -17.01 -9.32
N GLU A 26 -30.88 -17.35 -9.72
CA GLU A 26 -31.41 -16.89 -10.99
C GLU A 26 -31.69 -15.39 -11.04
N SER A 27 -31.83 -14.76 -9.89
CA SER A 27 -32.09 -13.32 -9.79
C SER A 27 -30.94 -12.55 -9.20
N LEU A 28 -29.78 -13.21 -9.06
CA LEU A 28 -28.60 -12.59 -8.45
C LEU A 28 -28.07 -11.47 -9.35
N GLU A 29 -27.95 -10.29 -8.80
CA GLU A 29 -27.36 -9.17 -9.53
C GLU A 29 -25.88 -9.38 -9.77
N HIS A 30 -25.40 -8.92 -10.93
CA HIS A 30 -23.98 -8.97 -11.22
C HIS A 30 -23.19 -8.12 -10.24
N ARG A 31 -22.16 -8.70 -9.66
CA ARG A 31 -21.35 -8.02 -8.67
C ARG A 31 -19.92 -7.91 -9.16
N ARG A 32 -19.27 -6.84 -8.74
CA ARG A 32 -17.87 -6.58 -9.08
C ARG A 32 -17.08 -6.40 -7.81
N ALA A 33 -15.78 -6.72 -7.87
CA ALA A 33 -14.87 -6.41 -6.80
C ALA A 33 -14.75 -4.89 -6.63
N ASN A 34 -14.48 -4.45 -5.41
CA ASN A 34 -14.32 -3.04 -5.11
C ASN A 34 -12.97 -2.54 -5.58
N ARG A 35 -12.97 -1.43 -6.29
CA ARG A 35 -11.72 -0.79 -6.68
C ARG A 35 -11.19 0.02 -5.52
N CYS A 36 -9.92 -0.18 -5.24
CA CYS A 36 -9.22 0.53 -4.16
C CYS A 36 -7.94 1.16 -4.70
N VAL A 37 -7.53 2.24 -4.09
CA VAL A 37 -6.23 2.84 -4.34
C VAL A 37 -5.57 3.12 -3.00
N SER A 38 -4.31 2.73 -2.88
CA SER A 38 -3.54 2.88 -1.65
C SER A 38 -2.18 3.45 -1.98
N VAL A 39 -1.66 4.27 -1.07
CA VAL A 39 -0.36 4.91 -1.24
C VAL A 39 0.46 4.62 0.01
N GLY A 40 1.71 4.27 -0.18
CA GLY A 40 2.60 4.01 0.93
C GLY A 40 3.99 3.60 0.49
N PHE A 41 4.83 3.36 1.47
CA PHE A 41 6.18 2.86 1.24
C PHE A 41 6.13 1.36 1.05
N LEU A 42 6.70 0.87 -0.06
CA LEU A 42 6.69 -0.55 -0.41
C LEU A 42 7.76 -1.25 0.44
N VAL A 43 7.32 -1.98 1.46
CA VAL A 43 8.22 -2.62 2.42
C VAL A 43 8.38 -4.12 2.17
N GLN A 44 7.50 -4.71 1.38
CA GLN A 44 7.61 -6.08 0.92
C GLN A 44 7.05 -6.18 -0.48
N ASP A 45 7.74 -6.90 -1.35
CA ASP A 45 7.34 -7.01 -2.75
C ASP A 45 7.70 -8.39 -3.28
N ASP A 46 6.72 -9.28 -3.33
CA ASP A 46 6.91 -10.59 -3.92
C ASP A 46 5.69 -11.02 -4.72
N GLU A 47 5.74 -12.24 -5.27
CA GLU A 47 4.69 -12.74 -6.15
C GLU A 47 3.38 -13.04 -5.42
N HIS A 48 3.43 -13.16 -4.10
CA HIS A 48 2.25 -13.49 -3.30
C HIS A 48 1.59 -12.26 -2.72
N ALA A 49 2.38 -11.32 -2.23
CA ALA A 49 1.84 -10.14 -1.57
C ALA A 49 2.78 -8.95 -1.70
N LYS A 50 2.16 -7.76 -1.74
CA LYS A 50 2.89 -6.51 -1.57
C LYS A 50 2.39 -5.86 -0.31
N VAL A 51 3.31 -5.34 0.50
CA VAL A 51 2.97 -4.68 1.76
C VAL A 51 3.44 -3.25 1.68
N ILE A 52 2.54 -2.34 1.98
CA ILE A 52 2.87 -0.91 2.03
C ILE A 52 2.55 -0.35 3.41
N ALA A 53 3.25 0.70 3.76
CA ALA A 53 3.08 1.38 5.04
C ALA A 53 3.10 2.88 4.83
N PRO A 54 2.20 3.63 5.50
CA PRO A 54 2.23 5.09 5.42
C PRO A 54 3.32 5.72 6.27
N ASN A 55 3.86 4.96 7.23
CA ASN A 55 4.82 5.50 8.18
C ASN A 55 6.07 4.65 8.23
N LEU A 56 7.21 5.33 8.21
CA LEU A 56 8.51 4.73 8.50
C LEU A 56 9.10 5.43 9.71
N GLY A 57 9.87 4.68 10.50
CA GLY A 57 10.53 5.21 11.69
C GLY A 57 11.98 4.78 11.76
N ALA A 58 12.80 5.58 12.41
CA ALA A 58 14.20 5.29 12.64
C ALA A 58 14.45 5.35 14.15
N SER A 59 14.52 4.19 14.79
CA SER A 59 14.66 4.13 16.24
C SER A 59 16.09 4.45 16.70
N GLY A 60 17.07 4.25 15.83
CA GLY A 60 18.45 4.50 16.17
C GLY A 60 18.91 5.93 16.02
N GLY A 61 18.05 6.83 15.55
CA GLY A 61 18.40 8.21 15.37
C GLY A 61 19.35 8.48 14.22
N ASP A 62 19.62 7.51 13.39
CA ASP A 62 20.43 7.69 12.19
C ASP A 62 19.53 7.74 10.94
N ASP A 63 20.14 7.63 9.76
CA ASP A 63 19.40 7.78 8.52
C ASP A 63 18.71 6.51 8.05
N ALA A 64 18.84 5.41 8.79
CA ALA A 64 18.27 4.14 8.37
C ALA A 64 16.86 3.97 8.93
N TRP A 65 15.93 3.62 8.07
CA TRP A 65 14.57 3.28 8.46
C TRP A 65 14.55 1.84 8.96
N ASP A 66 14.13 1.61 10.19
CA ASP A 66 14.12 0.28 10.80
C ASP A 66 12.75 -0.13 11.33
N GLN A 67 11.74 0.72 11.18
CA GLN A 67 10.38 0.43 11.61
C GLN A 67 9.39 0.94 10.59
N ALA A 68 8.23 0.29 10.53
CA ALA A 68 7.11 0.73 9.71
C ALA A 68 5.83 0.51 10.48
N SER A 69 4.83 1.35 10.27
CA SER A 69 3.53 1.17 10.91
C SER A 69 2.39 1.44 9.93
N GLY A 70 1.23 0.87 10.23
CA GLY A 70 0.06 1.00 9.39
C GLY A 70 0.09 0.09 8.18
N LEU A 71 0.69 -1.09 8.32
CA LEU A 71 0.90 -2.00 7.20
C LEU A 71 -0.42 -2.45 6.59
N ILE A 72 -0.49 -2.38 5.26
CA ILE A 72 -1.57 -3.02 4.52
C ILE A 72 -0.95 -4.05 3.59
N THR A 73 -1.49 -5.26 3.64
CA THR A 73 -1.03 -6.37 2.81
C THR A 73 -2.00 -6.57 1.67
N ILE A 74 -1.52 -6.45 0.44
CA ILE A 74 -2.34 -6.56 -0.75
C ILE A 74 -1.89 -7.80 -1.52
N PRO A 75 -2.80 -8.74 -1.80
CA PRO A 75 -2.44 -9.89 -2.63
C PRO A 75 -1.95 -9.41 -4.00
N THR A 76 -0.79 -9.85 -4.41
CA THR A 76 -0.23 -9.40 -5.68
C THR A 76 -1.18 -9.64 -6.87
N PRO A 77 -1.88 -10.80 -6.95
CA PRO A 77 -2.82 -11.00 -8.06
C PRO A 77 -4.01 -10.04 -8.07
N ALA A 78 -4.29 -9.35 -6.97
CA ALA A 78 -5.39 -8.38 -6.93
C ALA A 78 -4.99 -7.00 -7.45
N ILE A 79 -3.72 -6.79 -7.71
CA ILE A 79 -3.21 -5.48 -8.12
C ILE A 79 -3.43 -5.29 -9.61
N THR A 80 -4.05 -4.16 -9.97
CA THR A 80 -4.29 -3.80 -11.36
C THR A 80 -3.28 -2.77 -11.88
N LYS A 81 -2.67 -2.02 -10.97
CA LYS A 81 -1.67 -1.02 -11.34
C LYS A 81 -0.77 -0.72 -10.16
N LEU A 82 0.51 -0.61 -10.41
CA LEU A 82 1.46 -0.12 -9.42
C LEU A 82 2.29 0.97 -10.07
N GLU A 83 2.36 2.12 -9.44
CA GLU A 83 3.11 3.25 -9.95
C GLU A 83 4.07 3.74 -8.88
N ARG A 84 5.34 3.86 -9.24
CA ARG A 84 6.31 4.46 -8.34
C ARG A 84 6.13 5.96 -8.39
N LEU A 85 5.98 6.56 -7.21
CA LEU A 85 5.91 8.00 -7.08
C LEU A 85 7.33 8.56 -7.02
N THR A 86 7.50 9.79 -6.60
CA THR A 86 8.84 10.34 -6.57
C THR A 86 9.73 9.60 -5.59
N SER A 87 11.00 9.45 -5.91
CA SER A 87 11.99 8.90 -5.00
C SER A 87 12.86 9.98 -4.36
N SER A 88 12.65 11.23 -4.71
CA SER A 88 13.53 12.31 -4.24
C SER A 88 13.27 12.73 -2.80
N TRP A 89 12.19 12.22 -2.19
CA TRP A 89 11.84 12.58 -0.82
C TRP A 89 12.96 12.28 0.17
N ALA A 90 13.68 11.18 -0.04
CA ALA A 90 14.68 10.72 0.92
C ALA A 90 15.95 11.55 0.90
N SER A 91 16.18 12.29 -0.17
CA SER A 91 17.41 13.07 -0.33
C SER A 91 17.26 14.53 0.06
N LYS A 92 16.05 14.95 0.44
CA LYS A 92 15.80 16.34 0.83
C LYS A 92 15.59 16.43 2.32
N ALA A 93 16.40 17.22 2.98
CA ALA A 93 16.19 17.52 4.40
C ALA A 93 15.00 18.45 4.57
N TYR A 94 14.22 18.22 5.60
CA TYR A 94 13.17 19.13 5.96
C TYR A 94 13.79 20.37 6.63
N ASP A 95 13.49 21.55 6.09
CA ASP A 95 13.99 22.80 6.62
C ASP A 95 12.87 23.55 7.33
N ARG A 96 12.89 23.52 8.64
CA ARG A 96 11.86 24.17 9.46
C ARG A 96 11.85 25.67 9.31
N ASP A 97 12.98 26.24 8.96
CA ASP A 97 13.14 27.68 8.89
C ASP A 97 12.77 28.25 7.53
N ALA A 98 12.45 27.38 6.58
CA ALA A 98 12.10 27.79 5.24
C ALA A 98 10.62 28.12 5.05
N ALA A 99 9.85 28.18 6.09
CA ALA A 99 8.42 28.39 6.04
C ALA A 99 8.01 29.73 5.41
#